data_c3f668ff8cd0b6e07eb1cd9cbaa8515f
#
_entry.id   c3f668ff8cd0b6e07eb1cd9cbaa8515f
#
_cell.length_a   1.000
_cell.length_b   1.000
_cell.length_c   1.000
_cell.angle_alpha   90.00
_cell.angle_beta   90.00
_cell.angle_gamma   90.00
#
_symmetry.space_group_name_H-M   'P 1'
#
loop_
_entity.id
_entity.type
_entity.pdbx_description
1 polymer ?
#
loop_
_entity_poly.entity_id
_entity_poly.type
_entity_poly.pdbx_seq_one_letter_code
_entity_poly.pdbx_strand_id
1 'polypeptide(L)'
;MRTLFQTIKQQFLEGSDLVLVSVTASSGSTPRGAGSRMLVGKNGRISGTIGGGAVEYRAECMALDILEKKESCEHEFRLNHKDVENIGMICGGDVTAFFQYLDHNDPIIMEITETAEKFYEERKDFWLICDLLTISGVSLYSPACGLIGTANVPSSVLSSLSTKPHRYHSEDYDLFSEQIGTSGTVYVFGGGHVSQKLVPILASVDFRCVVLDDRPEFTNPALFPGAVETILCDFNHLDQYVSITAADYCCVMTRGHSYDTIVQAQLLATPACYIGVIGSRAKKAAVFRRLIEEYNINEQDLNHIISPIGLEIKAETPAEIAISITGQMIQVRADRKATSK
;
A
#
# COMPACT_ATOMS: atom_id res chain seq x y z
N MET A 1 1.77 -4.19 4.88
CA MET A 1 2.01 -3.41 6.13
C MET A 1 0.95 -3.63 7.19
N ARG A 2 -0.35 -3.63 6.88
CA ARG A 2 -1.42 -3.93 7.88
C ARG A 2 -1.17 -5.24 8.63
N THR A 3 -0.84 -6.31 7.91
CA THR A 3 -0.51 -7.63 8.49
C THR A 3 0.67 -7.58 9.47
N LEU A 4 1.64 -6.66 9.28
CA LEU A 4 2.78 -6.51 10.19
C LEU A 4 2.32 -6.09 11.59
N PHE A 5 1.49 -5.04 11.69
CA PHE A 5 0.98 -4.58 12.98
C PHE A 5 0.08 -5.61 13.66
N GLN A 6 -0.76 -6.31 12.89
CA GLN A 6 -1.56 -7.42 13.40
C GLN A 6 -0.68 -8.54 13.98
N THR A 7 0.43 -8.86 13.30
CA THR A 7 1.37 -9.88 13.78
C THR A 7 2.11 -9.42 15.03
N ILE A 8 2.56 -8.15 15.10
CA ILE A 8 3.19 -7.58 16.29
C ILE A 8 2.22 -7.66 17.47
N LYS A 9 0.99 -7.20 17.30
CA LYS A 9 -0.04 -7.23 18.35
C LYS A 9 -0.30 -8.65 18.88
N GLN A 10 -0.45 -9.60 17.97
CA GLN A 10 -0.66 -11.00 18.35
C GLN A 10 0.51 -11.53 19.18
N GLN A 11 1.75 -11.31 18.73
CA GLN A 11 2.96 -11.78 19.43
C GLN A 11 3.12 -11.10 20.81
N PHE A 12 2.75 -9.83 20.93
CA PHE A 12 2.76 -9.11 22.21
C PHE A 12 1.73 -9.67 23.19
N LEU A 13 0.52 -10.02 22.73
CA LEU A 13 -0.48 -10.68 23.55
C LEU A 13 -0.04 -12.08 24.02
N GLU A 14 0.85 -12.72 23.26
CA GLU A 14 1.50 -13.99 23.62
C GLU A 14 2.73 -13.80 24.54
N GLY A 15 3.06 -12.56 24.92
CA GLY A 15 4.19 -12.23 25.79
C GLY A 15 5.57 -12.36 25.12
N SER A 16 5.64 -12.14 23.82
CA SER A 16 6.88 -12.32 23.03
C SER A 16 7.46 -10.99 22.60
N ASP A 17 8.72 -10.73 22.97
CA ASP A 17 9.53 -9.64 22.42
C ASP A 17 9.86 -9.91 20.95
N LEU A 18 10.06 -8.83 20.18
CA LEU A 18 10.31 -8.89 18.74
C LEU A 18 11.47 -7.98 18.34
N VAL A 19 12.05 -8.24 17.17
CA VAL A 19 12.90 -7.28 16.47
C VAL A 19 12.31 -6.98 15.10
N LEU A 20 12.05 -5.70 14.84
CA LEU A 20 11.69 -5.19 13.53
C LEU A 20 12.94 -4.75 12.80
N VAL A 21 13.32 -5.47 11.74
CA VAL A 21 14.43 -5.11 10.87
C VAL A 21 13.89 -4.33 9.69
N SER A 22 14.35 -3.08 9.52
CA SER A 22 13.93 -2.19 8.43
C SER A 22 15.12 -1.74 7.60
N VAL A 23 15.08 -1.88 6.29
CA VAL A 23 16.09 -1.29 5.39
C VAL A 23 15.88 0.22 5.35
N THR A 24 16.86 0.98 5.83
CA THR A 24 16.82 2.45 5.91
C THR A 24 17.52 3.11 4.73
N ALA A 25 18.55 2.44 4.16
CA ALA A 25 19.22 2.89 2.95
C ALA A 25 19.70 1.70 2.11
N SER A 26 19.81 1.92 0.81
CA SER A 26 20.41 0.95 -0.12
C SER A 26 21.11 1.68 -1.25
N SER A 27 22.27 1.14 -1.70
CA SER A 27 23.03 1.67 -2.82
C SER A 27 23.41 0.56 -3.79
N GLY A 28 23.59 0.88 -5.07
CA GLY A 28 23.95 -0.10 -6.10
C GLY A 28 22.83 -1.10 -6.40
N SER A 29 23.21 -2.31 -6.84
CA SER A 29 22.26 -3.37 -7.16
C SER A 29 21.95 -4.19 -5.90
N THR A 30 20.89 -3.83 -5.21
CA THR A 30 20.42 -4.53 -4.00
C THR A 30 19.16 -5.34 -4.28
N PRO A 31 18.92 -6.47 -3.60
CA PRO A 31 17.73 -7.29 -3.79
C PRO A 31 16.42 -6.57 -3.45
N ARG A 32 16.47 -5.64 -2.48
CA ARG A 32 15.35 -4.78 -2.08
C ARG A 32 15.84 -3.41 -1.61
N GLY A 33 15.02 -2.38 -1.86
CA GLY A 33 15.29 -1.00 -1.45
C GLY A 33 14.80 -0.66 -0.05
N ALA A 34 15.06 0.60 0.34
CA ALA A 34 14.57 1.16 1.58
C ALA A 34 13.06 0.96 1.77
N GLY A 35 12.62 0.75 3.00
CA GLY A 35 11.25 0.40 3.38
C GLY A 35 10.96 -1.09 3.44
N SER A 36 11.87 -1.97 2.97
CA SER A 36 11.73 -3.42 3.14
C SER A 36 11.91 -3.80 4.60
N ARG A 37 11.07 -4.71 5.10
CA ARG A 37 11.05 -5.10 6.51
C ARG A 37 10.96 -6.59 6.73
N MET A 38 11.49 -7.01 7.87
CA MET A 38 11.44 -8.37 8.37
C MET A 38 11.16 -8.33 9.88
N LEU A 39 10.23 -9.15 10.35
CA LEU A 39 9.91 -9.31 11.76
C LEU A 39 10.50 -10.62 12.28
N VAL A 40 11.28 -10.54 13.35
CA VAL A 40 11.97 -11.67 13.96
C VAL A 40 11.54 -11.82 15.41
N GLY A 41 11.24 -13.03 15.82
CA GLY A 41 10.97 -13.42 17.20
C GLY A 41 11.97 -14.49 17.67
N LYS A 42 11.78 -15.03 18.86
CA LYS A 42 12.70 -16.01 19.50
C LYS A 42 12.98 -17.27 18.67
N ASN A 43 12.07 -17.65 17.78
CA ASN A 43 12.19 -18.83 16.93
C ASN A 43 12.66 -18.50 15.49
N GLY A 44 13.19 -17.29 15.27
CA GLY A 44 13.59 -16.79 13.96
C GLY A 44 12.55 -15.89 13.29
N ARG A 45 12.62 -15.80 11.98
CA ARG A 45 11.77 -14.93 11.18
C ARG A 45 10.29 -15.32 11.22
N ILE A 46 9.43 -14.38 11.60
CA ILE A 46 7.97 -14.55 11.64
C ILE A 46 7.33 -14.10 10.31
N SER A 47 7.74 -12.95 9.77
CA SER A 47 7.16 -12.39 8.54
C SER A 47 8.09 -11.41 7.83
N GLY A 48 7.77 -11.10 6.58
CA GLY A 48 8.49 -10.12 5.78
C GLY A 48 9.83 -10.62 5.22
N THR A 49 10.57 -9.71 4.56
CA THR A 49 11.89 -9.99 3.96
C THR A 49 12.62 -8.68 3.67
N ILE A 50 13.93 -8.68 3.83
CA ILE A 50 14.82 -7.56 3.46
C ILE A 50 15.60 -7.82 2.17
N GLY A 51 15.28 -8.90 1.44
CA GLY A 51 15.86 -9.19 0.13
C GLY A 51 16.31 -10.63 -0.09
N GLY A 52 16.25 -11.47 0.94
CA GLY A 52 16.66 -12.88 0.87
C GLY A 52 18.17 -13.08 0.91
N GLY A 53 18.58 -14.34 0.75
CA GLY A 53 19.99 -14.75 0.70
C GLY A 53 20.74 -14.51 2.01
N ALA A 54 22.06 -14.32 1.91
CA ALA A 54 22.94 -14.23 3.06
C ALA A 54 22.78 -12.96 3.89
N VAL A 55 22.36 -11.83 3.29
CA VAL A 55 22.07 -10.60 4.04
C VAL A 55 20.92 -10.86 5.00
N GLU A 56 19.84 -11.46 4.51
CA GLU A 56 18.67 -11.78 5.32
C GLU A 56 19.02 -12.79 6.43
N TYR A 57 19.78 -13.82 6.12
CA TYR A 57 20.23 -14.80 7.12
C TYR A 57 21.10 -14.15 8.21
N ARG A 58 22.08 -13.29 7.82
CA ARG A 58 22.91 -12.55 8.79
C ARG A 58 22.08 -11.59 9.64
N ALA A 59 21.12 -10.91 9.02
CA ALA A 59 20.21 -10.01 9.73
C ALA A 59 19.31 -10.78 10.69
N GLU A 60 18.86 -11.97 10.34
CA GLU A 60 18.10 -12.84 11.25
C GLU A 60 18.94 -13.26 12.47
N CYS A 61 20.18 -13.69 12.26
CA CYS A 61 21.10 -14.00 13.35
C CYS A 61 21.35 -12.79 14.27
N MET A 62 21.60 -11.61 13.68
CA MET A 62 21.77 -10.37 14.47
C MET A 62 20.52 -10.00 15.25
N ALA A 63 19.33 -10.17 14.67
CA ALA A 63 18.08 -9.91 15.34
C ALA A 63 17.87 -10.83 16.56
N LEU A 64 18.30 -12.09 16.49
CA LEU A 64 18.28 -13.00 17.65
C LEU A 64 19.24 -12.52 18.77
N ASP A 65 20.44 -12.05 18.42
CA ASP A 65 21.38 -11.47 19.38
C ASP A 65 20.79 -10.18 20.05
N ILE A 66 20.05 -9.39 19.26
CA ILE A 66 19.38 -8.17 19.75
C ILE A 66 18.24 -8.52 20.71
N LEU A 67 17.49 -9.60 20.45
CA LEU A 67 16.46 -10.08 21.38
C LEU A 67 17.06 -10.43 22.75
N GLU A 68 18.27 -10.99 22.79
CA GLU A 68 18.97 -11.31 24.05
C GLU A 68 19.50 -10.05 24.76
N LYS A 69 20.07 -9.11 23.99
CA LYS A 69 20.67 -7.87 24.53
C LYS A 69 19.66 -6.80 24.84
N LYS A 70 18.50 -6.84 24.19
CA LYS A 70 17.42 -5.83 24.27
C LYS A 70 17.86 -4.41 23.87
N GLU A 71 18.75 -4.32 22.90
CA GLU A 71 19.33 -3.05 22.43
C GLU A 71 19.16 -2.93 20.91
N SER A 72 18.46 -1.88 20.48
CA SER A 72 18.32 -1.54 19.05
C SER A 72 19.66 -1.09 18.45
N CYS A 73 19.88 -1.28 17.16
CA CYS A 73 21.07 -0.78 16.47
C CYS A 73 20.83 -0.58 14.97
N GLU A 74 21.69 0.21 14.34
CA GLU A 74 21.81 0.25 12.88
C GLU A 74 23.06 -0.52 12.43
N HIS A 75 22.95 -1.25 11.31
CA HIS A 75 24.06 -2.02 10.74
C HIS A 75 24.11 -1.88 9.23
N GLU A 76 25.34 -1.68 8.69
CA GLU A 76 25.62 -1.61 7.26
C GLU A 76 26.17 -2.94 6.75
N PHE A 77 25.46 -3.57 5.82
CA PHE A 77 25.91 -4.76 5.09
C PHE A 77 26.58 -4.33 3.80
N ARG A 78 27.89 -4.52 3.70
CA ARG A 78 28.68 -4.27 2.48
C ARG A 78 28.81 -5.54 1.67
N LEU A 79 28.24 -5.53 0.46
CA LEU A 79 28.25 -6.68 -0.43
C LEU A 79 29.43 -6.58 -1.40
N ASN A 80 30.66 -6.80 -0.89
CA ASN A 80 31.88 -6.79 -1.69
C ASN A 80 32.02 -8.08 -2.51
N HIS A 81 32.66 -8.00 -3.69
CA HIS A 81 32.95 -9.15 -4.57
C HIS A 81 33.67 -10.32 -3.87
N LYS A 82 34.42 -10.08 -2.80
CA LYS A 82 35.10 -11.13 -2.01
C LYS A 82 34.16 -11.88 -1.07
N ASP A 83 33.08 -11.26 -0.64
CA ASP A 83 32.02 -11.92 0.14
C ASP A 83 31.07 -12.73 -0.77
N VAL A 84 31.01 -12.39 -2.07
CA VAL A 84 30.23 -13.07 -3.10
C VAL A 84 30.65 -14.52 -3.32
N GLU A 85 31.94 -14.84 -3.27
CA GLU A 85 32.44 -16.21 -3.43
C GLU A 85 32.05 -17.13 -2.26
N ASN A 86 31.85 -16.57 -1.06
CA ASN A 86 31.41 -17.33 0.12
C ASN A 86 29.88 -17.37 0.30
N ILE A 87 29.11 -16.52 -0.41
CA ILE A 87 27.68 -16.25 -0.11
C ILE A 87 26.78 -16.52 -1.33
N GLY A 88 27.36 -16.73 -2.54
CA GLY A 88 26.59 -17.10 -3.74
C GLY A 88 25.65 -15.99 -4.29
N MET A 89 25.89 -14.70 -3.97
CA MET A 89 25.08 -13.58 -4.46
C MET A 89 25.84 -12.76 -5.50
N ILE A 90 25.18 -12.42 -6.61
CA ILE A 90 25.73 -11.65 -7.75
C ILE A 90 25.51 -10.13 -7.56
N CYS A 91 24.85 -9.70 -6.49
CA CYS A 91 24.50 -8.29 -6.26
C CYS A 91 25.64 -7.55 -5.56
N GLY A 92 26.16 -6.51 -6.19
CA GLY A 92 27.18 -5.61 -5.61
C GLY A 92 26.52 -4.29 -5.19
N GLY A 93 26.15 -4.15 -3.92
CA GLY A 93 25.58 -2.94 -3.36
C GLY A 93 25.61 -2.97 -1.83
N ASP A 94 25.41 -1.82 -1.20
CA ASP A 94 25.37 -1.73 0.26
C ASP A 94 23.93 -1.61 0.75
N VAL A 95 23.63 -2.24 1.89
CA VAL A 95 22.32 -2.20 2.54
C VAL A 95 22.52 -1.76 3.99
N THR A 96 21.87 -0.68 4.39
CA THR A 96 21.81 -0.28 5.79
C THR A 96 20.45 -0.70 6.37
N ALA A 97 20.47 -1.41 7.47
CA ALA A 97 19.28 -1.88 8.16
C ALA A 97 19.25 -1.42 9.60
N PHE A 98 18.11 -0.92 10.02
CA PHE A 98 17.81 -0.59 11.43
C PHE A 98 17.12 -1.78 12.07
N PHE A 99 17.67 -2.23 13.20
CA PHE A 99 17.18 -3.32 14.03
C PHE A 99 16.53 -2.72 15.26
N GLN A 100 15.23 -2.68 15.27
CA GLN A 100 14.47 -2.12 16.38
C GLN A 100 13.99 -3.24 17.30
N TYR A 101 14.49 -3.24 18.54
CA TYR A 101 13.95 -4.08 19.60
C TYR A 101 12.58 -3.56 20.04
N LEU A 102 11.61 -4.44 20.12
CA LEU A 102 10.23 -4.15 20.53
C LEU A 102 9.92 -4.97 21.79
N ASP A 103 9.82 -4.30 22.94
CA ASP A 103 9.42 -4.91 24.21
C ASP A 103 7.90 -5.10 24.22
N HIS A 104 7.43 -6.30 24.46
CA HIS A 104 5.99 -6.60 24.55
C HIS A 104 5.31 -5.90 25.74
N ASN A 105 6.08 -5.45 26.76
CA ASN A 105 5.57 -4.69 27.90
C ASN A 105 5.56 -3.17 27.64
N ASP A 106 6.11 -2.68 26.51
CA ASP A 106 6.10 -1.26 26.20
C ASP A 106 4.69 -0.83 25.74
N PRO A 107 3.96 -0.05 26.56
CA PRO A 107 2.61 0.38 26.22
C PRO A 107 2.56 1.28 24.98
N ILE A 108 3.65 1.97 24.66
CA ILE A 108 3.73 2.88 23.52
C ILE A 108 3.73 2.08 22.22
N ILE A 109 4.45 0.96 22.16
CA ILE A 109 4.46 0.10 20.97
C ILE A 109 3.09 -0.54 20.74
N MET A 110 2.40 -0.92 21.81
CA MET A 110 1.02 -1.41 21.70
C MET A 110 0.08 -0.31 21.19
N GLU A 111 0.17 0.91 21.73
CA GLU A 111 -0.61 2.07 21.28
C GLU A 111 -0.36 2.39 19.79
N ILE A 112 0.90 2.38 19.35
CA ILE A 112 1.29 2.55 17.93
C ILE A 112 0.61 1.47 17.06
N THR A 113 0.65 0.22 17.51
CA THR A 113 0.10 -0.92 16.78
C THR A 113 -1.42 -0.80 16.63
N GLU A 114 -2.13 -0.49 17.71
CA GLU A 114 -3.59 -0.28 17.71
C GLU A 114 -4.00 0.95 16.89
N THR A 115 -3.22 2.02 17.01
CA THR A 115 -3.45 3.25 16.22
C THR A 115 -3.25 3.00 14.73
N ALA A 116 -2.22 2.22 14.34
CA ALA A 116 -2.02 1.86 12.95
C ALA A 116 -3.20 1.06 12.39
N GLU A 117 -3.72 0.08 13.14
CA GLU A 117 -4.93 -0.66 12.74
C GLU A 117 -6.12 0.29 12.52
N LYS A 118 -6.36 1.20 13.47
CA LYS A 118 -7.43 2.20 13.39
C LYS A 118 -7.26 3.11 12.17
N PHE A 119 -6.05 3.58 11.89
CA PHE A 119 -5.78 4.43 10.73
C PHE A 119 -6.02 3.70 9.40
N TYR A 120 -5.71 2.40 9.32
CA TYR A 120 -6.08 1.59 8.16
C TYR A 120 -7.60 1.47 7.99
N GLU A 121 -8.34 1.30 9.08
CA GLU A 121 -9.81 1.22 9.05
C GLU A 121 -10.45 2.57 8.66
N GLU A 122 -9.95 3.66 9.21
CA GLU A 122 -10.42 5.02 8.97
C GLU A 122 -9.90 5.63 7.65
N ARG A 123 -9.13 4.88 6.85
CA ARG A 123 -8.56 5.33 5.56
C ARG A 123 -7.71 6.59 5.68
N LYS A 124 -6.88 6.69 6.70
CA LYS A 124 -5.98 7.83 6.90
C LYS A 124 -4.68 7.67 6.15
N ASP A 125 -4.15 8.78 5.65
CA ASP A 125 -2.73 8.84 5.30
C ASP A 125 -1.92 8.89 6.57
N PHE A 126 -0.94 7.99 6.70
CA PHE A 126 -0.07 7.98 7.85
C PHE A 126 1.31 7.39 7.56
N TRP A 127 2.28 7.86 8.33
CA TRP A 127 3.69 7.50 8.22
C TRP A 127 4.15 6.80 9.47
N LEU A 128 5.03 5.81 9.29
CA LEU A 128 5.88 5.28 10.36
C LEU A 128 7.18 6.06 10.33
N ILE A 129 7.61 6.57 11.49
CA ILE A 129 8.84 7.35 11.65
C ILE A 129 9.68 6.67 12.72
N CYS A 130 10.91 6.29 12.36
CA CYS A 130 11.90 5.73 13.27
C CYS A 130 12.98 6.77 13.55
N ASP A 131 13.32 6.97 14.81
CA ASP A 131 14.44 7.80 15.25
C ASP A 131 15.72 6.95 15.28
N LEU A 132 16.60 7.22 14.33
CA LEU A 132 17.86 6.50 14.18
C LEU A 132 18.98 7.11 15.05
N LEU A 133 18.80 8.34 15.57
CA LEU A 133 19.77 9.02 16.41
C LEU A 133 19.72 8.48 17.85
N THR A 134 18.52 8.41 18.43
CA THR A 134 18.33 7.87 19.78
C THR A 134 18.16 6.35 19.80
N ILE A 135 17.96 5.75 18.60
CA ILE A 135 17.88 4.30 18.37
C ILE A 135 16.68 3.63 19.06
N SER A 136 15.83 4.39 19.75
CA SER A 136 14.72 3.86 20.54
C SER A 136 13.36 4.46 20.20
N GLY A 137 13.34 5.59 19.50
CA GLY A 137 12.11 6.29 19.21
C GLY A 137 11.39 5.74 17.97
N VAL A 138 10.09 5.48 18.10
CA VAL A 138 9.21 5.18 16.98
C VAL A 138 7.92 5.96 17.14
N SER A 139 7.36 6.40 16.03
CA SER A 139 6.09 7.13 16.03
C SER A 139 5.28 6.88 14.77
N LEU A 140 3.98 7.06 14.89
CA LEU A 140 3.08 7.25 13.77
C LEU A 140 2.77 8.74 13.63
N TYR A 141 2.68 9.19 12.41
CA TYR A 141 2.20 10.53 12.10
C TYR A 141 1.06 10.47 11.09
N SER A 142 0.01 11.23 11.37
CA SER A 142 -1.05 11.51 10.39
C SER A 142 -1.38 13.00 10.42
N PRO A 143 -1.57 13.68 9.26
CA PRO A 143 -1.96 15.09 9.25
C PRO A 143 -3.24 15.39 10.05
N ALA A 144 -4.14 14.41 10.14
CA ALA A 144 -5.41 14.55 10.86
C ALA A 144 -5.29 14.34 12.38
N CYS A 145 -4.28 13.61 12.87
CA CYS A 145 -4.16 13.19 14.28
C CYS A 145 -2.88 13.67 14.94
N GLY A 146 -1.90 14.19 14.18
CA GLY A 146 -0.60 14.57 14.70
C GLY A 146 0.34 13.39 14.90
N LEU A 147 1.37 13.57 15.71
CA LEU A 147 2.41 12.58 16.04
C LEU A 147 2.00 11.77 17.27
N ILE A 148 2.13 10.45 17.20
CA ILE A 148 1.85 9.49 18.28
C ILE A 148 3.07 8.59 18.41
N GLY A 149 3.66 8.52 19.59
CA GLY A 149 4.87 7.73 19.87
C GLY A 149 5.99 8.57 20.48
N THR A 150 7.24 8.09 20.43
CA THR A 150 8.38 8.65 21.18
C THR A 150 9.45 9.32 20.31
N ALA A 151 9.39 9.19 18.98
CA ALA A 151 10.38 9.85 18.12
C ALA A 151 10.28 11.37 18.20
N ASN A 152 11.44 12.04 18.36
CA ASN A 152 11.50 13.49 18.33
C ASN A 152 11.54 13.98 16.88
N VAL A 153 10.39 14.39 16.33
CA VAL A 153 10.26 14.78 14.92
C VAL A 153 10.02 16.29 14.80
N PRO A 154 10.96 17.04 14.21
CA PRO A 154 10.79 18.47 13.97
C PRO A 154 9.59 18.77 13.05
N SER A 155 8.90 19.87 13.29
CA SER A 155 7.76 20.30 12.47
C SER A 155 8.13 20.51 10.99
N SER A 156 9.37 20.91 10.71
CA SER A 156 9.89 21.04 9.35
C SER A 156 9.95 19.68 8.61
N VAL A 157 10.28 18.60 9.31
CA VAL A 157 10.25 17.24 8.76
C VAL A 157 8.81 16.80 8.55
N LEU A 158 7.92 17.01 9.54
CA LEU A 158 6.51 16.63 9.42
C LEU A 158 5.82 17.29 8.22
N SER A 159 6.17 18.55 7.93
CA SER A 159 5.61 19.28 6.78
C SER A 159 6.17 18.85 5.40
N SER A 160 7.27 18.10 5.41
CA SER A 160 7.99 17.66 4.18
C SER A 160 8.07 16.14 4.03
N LEU A 161 7.26 15.38 4.76
CA LEU A 161 7.28 13.92 4.71
C LEU A 161 7.06 13.38 3.30
N SER A 162 8.01 12.58 2.85
CA SER A 162 7.93 11.89 1.56
C SER A 162 6.92 10.73 1.62
N THR A 163 6.22 10.51 0.52
CA THR A 163 5.37 9.32 0.34
C THR A 163 6.19 8.05 0.04
N LYS A 164 7.49 8.22 -0.27
CA LYS A 164 8.45 7.11 -0.42
C LYS A 164 9.29 7.00 0.85
N PRO A 165 9.87 5.82 1.14
CA PRO A 165 10.84 5.68 2.21
C PRO A 165 11.95 6.71 2.06
N HIS A 166 12.20 7.49 3.11
CA HIS A 166 13.17 8.59 3.09
C HIS A 166 13.85 8.78 4.44
N ARG A 167 15.16 9.08 4.41
CA ARG A 167 15.96 9.43 5.58
C ARG A 167 16.14 10.94 5.65
N TYR A 168 15.79 11.54 6.77
CA TYR A 168 16.00 12.95 7.09
C TYR A 168 17.13 13.05 8.10
N HIS A 169 18.21 13.74 7.74
CA HIS A 169 19.41 13.82 8.54
C HIS A 169 19.85 15.27 8.77
N SER A 170 20.25 15.59 10.00
CA SER A 170 20.92 16.83 10.40
C SER A 170 21.80 16.56 11.60
N GLU A 171 22.42 17.60 12.18
CA GLU A 171 23.18 17.49 13.44
C GLU A 171 22.27 17.11 14.62
N ASP A 172 20.99 17.50 14.61
CA ASP A 172 20.05 17.36 15.72
C ASP A 172 19.12 16.15 15.61
N TYR A 173 18.99 15.54 14.42
CA TYR A 173 18.11 14.40 14.19
C TYR A 173 18.59 13.50 13.05
N ASP A 174 18.27 12.24 13.15
CA ASP A 174 18.40 11.23 12.09
C ASP A 174 17.15 10.36 12.10
N LEU A 175 16.28 10.58 11.11
CA LEU A 175 14.95 10.02 11.08
C LEU A 175 14.74 9.26 9.78
N PHE A 176 14.15 8.08 9.87
CA PHE A 176 13.68 7.34 8.71
C PHE A 176 12.16 7.32 8.70
N SER A 177 11.55 7.74 7.60
CA SER A 177 10.10 7.74 7.48
C SER A 177 9.63 6.97 6.23
N GLU A 178 8.45 6.40 6.36
CA GLU A 178 7.73 5.76 5.26
C GLU A 178 6.23 5.94 5.41
N GLN A 179 5.56 6.31 4.32
CA GLN A 179 4.11 6.27 4.27
C GLN A 179 3.63 4.83 4.20
N ILE A 180 3.01 4.35 5.28
CA ILE A 180 2.55 2.97 5.42
C ILE A 180 1.04 2.81 5.25
N GLY A 181 0.27 3.87 5.35
CA GLY A 181 -1.16 3.92 5.04
C GLY A 181 -1.49 4.99 4.02
N THR A 182 -2.44 4.69 3.16
CA THR A 182 -2.96 5.62 2.15
C THR A 182 -4.47 5.68 2.21
N SER A 183 -5.03 6.87 2.05
CA SER A 183 -6.47 7.13 2.17
C SER A 183 -7.32 6.59 1.03
N GLY A 184 -6.75 6.16 -0.09
CA GLY A 184 -7.49 5.76 -1.28
C GLY A 184 -8.16 4.39 -1.20
N THR A 185 -9.38 4.30 -1.71
CA THR A 185 -10.15 3.06 -1.92
C THR A 185 -10.34 2.80 -3.41
N VAL A 186 -10.30 1.54 -3.80
CA VAL A 186 -10.69 1.08 -5.14
C VAL A 186 -12.15 0.68 -5.10
N TYR A 187 -13.01 1.47 -5.71
CA TYR A 187 -14.41 1.13 -5.93
C TYR A 187 -14.54 0.37 -7.25
N VAL A 188 -15.01 -0.87 -7.17
CA VAL A 188 -15.22 -1.75 -8.32
C VAL A 188 -16.73 -1.83 -8.59
N PHE A 189 -17.18 -1.16 -9.62
CA PHE A 189 -18.58 -1.13 -10.05
C PHE A 189 -18.84 -2.29 -11.01
N GLY A 190 -19.45 -3.35 -10.49
CA GLY A 190 -19.72 -4.61 -11.17
C GLY A 190 -18.92 -5.79 -10.61
N GLY A 191 -19.60 -6.78 -10.03
CA GLY A 191 -19.05 -7.98 -9.38
C GLY A 191 -18.81 -9.18 -10.31
N GLY A 192 -18.62 -8.95 -11.62
CA GLY A 192 -18.44 -10.00 -12.62
C GLY A 192 -17.11 -10.77 -12.51
N HIS A 193 -16.87 -11.68 -13.46
CA HIS A 193 -15.72 -12.59 -13.42
C HIS A 193 -14.35 -11.90 -13.36
N VAL A 194 -14.19 -10.75 -14.05
CA VAL A 194 -12.93 -9.99 -13.98
C VAL A 194 -12.75 -9.39 -12.59
N SER A 195 -13.79 -8.81 -12.00
CA SER A 195 -13.76 -8.23 -10.65
C SER A 195 -13.40 -9.26 -9.59
N GLN A 196 -13.94 -10.49 -9.70
CA GLN A 196 -13.62 -11.61 -8.80
C GLN A 196 -12.15 -12.04 -8.86
N LYS A 197 -11.47 -11.81 -9.99
CA LYS A 197 -10.01 -12.03 -10.12
C LYS A 197 -9.21 -10.79 -9.71
N LEU A 198 -9.72 -9.60 -9.98
CA LEU A 198 -9.06 -8.34 -9.72
C LEU A 198 -8.90 -8.04 -8.23
N VAL A 199 -9.97 -8.19 -7.46
CA VAL A 199 -10.01 -7.80 -6.04
C VAL A 199 -8.96 -8.53 -5.20
N PRO A 200 -8.79 -9.86 -5.26
CA PRO A 200 -7.73 -10.55 -4.51
C PRO A 200 -6.33 -10.11 -4.90
N ILE A 201 -6.08 -9.82 -6.19
CA ILE A 201 -4.77 -9.37 -6.66
C ILE A 201 -4.49 -7.95 -6.13
N LEU A 202 -5.46 -7.03 -6.23
CA LEU A 202 -5.34 -5.68 -5.68
C LEU A 202 -5.09 -5.69 -4.17
N ALA A 203 -5.82 -6.53 -3.42
CA ALA A 203 -5.63 -6.69 -1.99
C ALA A 203 -4.22 -7.20 -1.65
N SER A 204 -3.65 -8.11 -2.46
CA SER A 204 -2.29 -8.63 -2.27
C SER A 204 -1.19 -7.58 -2.45
N VAL A 205 -1.48 -6.47 -3.12
CA VAL A 205 -0.58 -5.32 -3.32
C VAL A 205 -1.05 -4.07 -2.56
N ASP A 206 -1.75 -4.29 -1.46
CA ASP A 206 -2.17 -3.26 -0.48
C ASP A 206 -3.18 -2.22 -1.03
N PHE A 207 -3.98 -2.55 -2.03
CA PHE A 207 -5.16 -1.75 -2.36
C PHE A 207 -6.36 -2.19 -1.51
N ARG A 208 -7.08 -1.21 -0.97
CA ARG A 208 -8.35 -1.41 -0.29
C ARG A 208 -9.47 -1.44 -1.33
N CYS A 209 -10.26 -2.51 -1.40
CA CYS A 209 -11.29 -2.69 -2.41
C CYS A 209 -12.69 -2.74 -1.80
N VAL A 210 -13.63 -2.04 -2.44
CA VAL A 210 -15.07 -2.11 -2.20
C VAL A 210 -15.74 -2.47 -3.52
N VAL A 211 -16.60 -3.49 -3.51
CA VAL A 211 -17.30 -3.97 -4.71
C VAL A 211 -18.77 -3.58 -4.64
N LEU A 212 -19.28 -3.03 -5.74
CA LEU A 212 -20.69 -2.65 -5.89
C LEU A 212 -21.30 -3.41 -7.08
N ASP A 213 -22.48 -3.98 -6.91
CA ASP A 213 -23.27 -4.57 -8.00
C ASP A 213 -24.76 -4.38 -7.72
N ASP A 214 -25.59 -4.36 -8.76
CA ASP A 214 -27.04 -4.26 -8.67
C ASP A 214 -27.75 -5.63 -8.45
N ARG A 215 -26.97 -6.70 -8.35
CA ARG A 215 -27.46 -8.07 -8.21
C ARG A 215 -26.92 -8.72 -6.92
N PRO A 216 -27.81 -9.26 -6.07
CA PRO A 216 -27.39 -9.85 -4.77
C PRO A 216 -26.37 -10.99 -4.93
N GLU A 217 -26.48 -11.80 -5.98
CA GLU A 217 -25.56 -12.92 -6.22
C GLU A 217 -24.13 -12.49 -6.54
N PHE A 218 -23.92 -11.23 -6.99
CA PHE A 218 -22.61 -10.65 -7.28
C PHE A 218 -22.08 -9.73 -6.18
N THR A 219 -22.79 -9.63 -5.06
CA THR A 219 -22.33 -8.91 -3.86
C THR A 219 -22.05 -9.85 -2.68
N ASN A 220 -21.98 -11.17 -2.94
CA ASN A 220 -21.60 -12.14 -1.92
C ASN A 220 -20.10 -11.96 -1.56
N PRO A 221 -19.73 -11.67 -0.29
CA PRO A 221 -18.34 -11.48 0.15
C PRO A 221 -17.43 -12.67 -0.17
N ALA A 222 -17.96 -13.89 -0.21
CA ALA A 222 -17.18 -15.08 -0.52
C ALA A 222 -16.59 -15.08 -1.94
N LEU A 223 -17.14 -14.29 -2.87
CA LEU A 223 -16.62 -14.12 -4.23
C LEU A 223 -15.41 -13.18 -4.30
N PHE A 224 -15.17 -12.39 -3.24
CA PHE A 224 -14.17 -11.31 -3.23
C PHE A 224 -13.25 -11.40 -2.02
N PRO A 225 -12.39 -12.44 -1.92
CA PRO A 225 -11.40 -12.52 -0.86
C PRO A 225 -10.51 -11.27 -0.86
N GLY A 226 -10.40 -10.61 0.30
CA GLY A 226 -9.64 -9.38 0.44
C GLY A 226 -10.40 -8.09 0.13
N ALA A 227 -11.67 -8.14 -0.30
CA ALA A 227 -12.53 -6.97 -0.29
C ALA A 227 -12.83 -6.55 1.17
N VAL A 228 -12.90 -5.25 1.38
CA VAL A 228 -13.31 -4.70 2.70
C VAL A 228 -14.82 -4.76 2.85
N GLU A 229 -15.52 -4.56 1.74
CA GLU A 229 -16.98 -4.50 1.71
C GLU A 229 -17.51 -4.87 0.33
N THR A 230 -18.72 -5.43 0.31
CA THR A 230 -19.50 -5.64 -0.91
C THR A 230 -20.88 -5.00 -0.71
N ILE A 231 -21.32 -4.19 -1.65
CA ILE A 231 -22.52 -3.36 -1.52
C ILE A 231 -23.50 -3.70 -2.65
N LEU A 232 -24.72 -4.07 -2.28
CA LEU A 232 -25.83 -4.12 -3.21
C LEU A 232 -26.33 -2.70 -3.44
N CYS A 233 -26.24 -2.19 -4.67
CA CYS A 233 -26.54 -0.80 -4.98
C CYS A 233 -27.48 -0.64 -6.19
N ASP A 234 -28.11 0.52 -6.28
CA ASP A 234 -28.69 1.02 -7.52
C ASP A 234 -27.65 1.90 -8.24
N PHE A 235 -27.19 1.49 -9.40
CA PHE A 235 -26.22 2.24 -10.21
C PHE A 235 -26.75 3.61 -10.69
N ASN A 236 -28.02 3.90 -10.57
CA ASN A 236 -28.56 5.22 -10.88
C ASN A 236 -28.25 6.27 -9.79
N HIS A 237 -27.93 5.83 -8.57
CA HIS A 237 -27.79 6.70 -7.39
C HIS A 237 -26.56 6.32 -6.55
N LEU A 238 -25.35 6.43 -7.13
CA LEU A 238 -24.10 6.02 -6.45
C LEU A 238 -23.78 6.84 -5.20
N ASP A 239 -24.20 8.10 -5.17
CA ASP A 239 -24.04 9.03 -4.05
C ASP A 239 -24.71 8.56 -2.76
N GLN A 240 -25.72 7.69 -2.85
CA GLN A 240 -26.38 7.09 -1.68
C GLN A 240 -25.55 5.98 -1.02
N TYR A 241 -24.58 5.42 -1.74
CA TYR A 241 -23.81 4.24 -1.31
C TYR A 241 -22.35 4.55 -1.03
N VAL A 242 -21.74 5.49 -1.77
CA VAL A 242 -20.32 5.80 -1.66
C VAL A 242 -20.05 7.30 -1.77
N SER A 243 -19.09 7.76 -0.96
CA SER A 243 -18.54 9.12 -1.06
C SER A 243 -17.13 9.01 -1.62
N ILE A 244 -16.93 9.45 -2.86
CA ILE A 244 -15.67 9.32 -3.60
C ILE A 244 -14.83 10.58 -3.40
N THR A 245 -13.58 10.39 -3.02
CA THR A 245 -12.61 11.45 -2.74
C THR A 245 -11.51 11.50 -3.81
N ALA A 246 -10.67 12.54 -3.77
CA ALA A 246 -9.51 12.68 -4.64
C ALA A 246 -8.42 11.61 -4.43
N ALA A 247 -8.53 10.79 -3.40
CA ALA A 247 -7.63 9.66 -3.17
C ALA A 247 -8.12 8.35 -3.81
N ASP A 248 -9.40 8.30 -4.22
CA ASP A 248 -10.06 7.05 -4.60
C ASP A 248 -9.92 6.72 -6.09
N TYR A 249 -9.97 5.43 -6.38
CA TYR A 249 -9.90 4.81 -7.70
C TYR A 249 -11.23 4.17 -8.05
N CYS A 250 -11.68 4.34 -9.28
CA CYS A 250 -12.94 3.79 -9.77
C CYS A 250 -12.70 2.85 -10.95
N CYS A 251 -13.14 1.60 -10.83
CA CYS A 251 -13.07 0.59 -11.88
C CYS A 251 -14.49 0.24 -12.34
N VAL A 252 -14.89 0.67 -13.54
CA VAL A 252 -16.22 0.43 -14.09
C VAL A 252 -16.21 -0.85 -14.91
N MET A 253 -16.90 -1.87 -14.41
CA MET A 253 -16.97 -3.22 -14.96
C MET A 253 -18.39 -3.78 -14.94
N THR A 254 -19.39 -2.90 -15.12
CA THR A 254 -20.80 -3.27 -15.02
C THR A 254 -21.26 -4.14 -16.19
N ARG A 255 -22.39 -4.77 -16.02
CA ARG A 255 -23.02 -5.53 -17.09
C ARG A 255 -23.75 -4.59 -18.08
N GLY A 256 -23.28 -4.59 -19.32
CA GLY A 256 -23.95 -3.89 -20.43
C GLY A 256 -23.63 -2.38 -20.53
N HIS A 257 -24.06 -1.82 -21.68
CA HIS A 257 -23.70 -0.45 -22.03
C HIS A 257 -24.46 0.62 -21.24
N SER A 258 -25.67 0.31 -20.76
CA SER A 258 -26.53 1.28 -20.08
C SER A 258 -25.93 1.69 -18.73
N TYR A 259 -25.60 0.74 -17.89
CA TYR A 259 -25.02 1.02 -16.58
C TYR A 259 -23.60 1.60 -16.68
N ASP A 260 -22.77 1.16 -17.63
CA ASP A 260 -21.46 1.78 -17.84
C ASP A 260 -21.56 3.28 -18.10
N THR A 261 -22.55 3.73 -18.89
CA THR A 261 -22.76 5.17 -19.18
C THR A 261 -23.20 5.93 -17.93
N ILE A 262 -24.21 5.42 -17.22
CA ILE A 262 -24.76 6.04 -16.01
C ILE A 262 -23.69 6.17 -14.91
N VAL A 263 -22.93 5.09 -14.67
CA VAL A 263 -21.87 5.09 -13.67
C VAL A 263 -20.76 6.08 -14.05
N GLN A 264 -20.30 6.08 -15.31
CA GLN A 264 -19.27 7.02 -15.78
C GLN A 264 -19.72 8.48 -15.66
N ALA A 265 -20.98 8.79 -15.99
CA ALA A 265 -21.52 10.15 -15.87
C ALA A 265 -21.47 10.66 -14.41
N GLN A 266 -21.84 9.81 -13.45
CA GLN A 266 -21.77 10.16 -12.03
C GLN A 266 -20.32 10.28 -11.54
N LEU A 267 -19.42 9.39 -11.96
CA LEU A 267 -18.02 9.40 -11.56
C LEU A 267 -17.26 10.62 -12.07
N LEU A 268 -17.58 11.13 -13.28
CA LEU A 268 -16.98 12.36 -13.81
C LEU A 268 -17.32 13.61 -13.00
N ALA A 269 -18.41 13.58 -12.21
CA ALA A 269 -18.75 14.65 -11.27
C ALA A 269 -18.01 14.50 -9.91
N THR A 270 -17.20 13.47 -9.72
CA THR A 270 -16.44 13.23 -8.49
C THR A 270 -14.98 13.64 -8.66
N PRO A 271 -14.25 13.87 -7.56
CA PRO A 271 -12.81 14.15 -7.62
C PRO A 271 -11.93 12.90 -7.76
N ALA A 272 -12.48 11.73 -8.11
CA ALA A 272 -11.73 10.47 -8.22
C ALA A 272 -10.41 10.65 -8.98
N CYS A 273 -9.32 10.12 -8.42
CA CYS A 273 -8.00 10.24 -9.04
C CYS A 273 -7.79 9.32 -10.25
N TYR A 274 -8.65 8.32 -10.40
CA TYR A 274 -8.59 7.33 -11.45
C TYR A 274 -9.99 6.82 -11.79
N ILE A 275 -10.34 6.87 -13.06
CA ILE A 275 -11.57 6.26 -13.57
C ILE A 275 -11.19 5.35 -14.74
N GLY A 276 -11.15 4.05 -14.48
CA GLY A 276 -10.85 3.03 -15.47
C GLY A 276 -12.10 2.26 -15.90
N VAL A 277 -12.30 2.04 -17.20
CA VAL A 277 -13.51 1.41 -17.74
C VAL A 277 -13.16 0.20 -18.59
N ILE A 278 -13.77 -0.96 -18.29
CA ILE A 278 -13.60 -2.15 -19.09
C ILE A 278 -14.37 -2.06 -20.41
N GLY A 279 -13.74 -2.42 -21.52
CA GLY A 279 -14.41 -2.48 -22.80
C GLY A 279 -13.47 -2.33 -23.99
N SER A 280 -13.98 -2.65 -25.19
CA SER A 280 -13.25 -2.45 -26.43
C SER A 280 -13.22 -0.96 -26.84
N ARG A 281 -12.30 -0.61 -27.75
CA ARG A 281 -12.23 0.72 -28.35
C ARG A 281 -13.55 1.14 -29.01
N ALA A 282 -14.24 0.19 -29.66
CA ALA A 282 -15.54 0.45 -30.26
C ALA A 282 -16.63 0.76 -29.21
N LYS A 283 -16.64 0.02 -28.09
CA LYS A 283 -17.53 0.29 -26.95
C LYS A 283 -17.28 1.68 -26.35
N LYS A 284 -16.01 2.06 -26.16
CA LYS A 284 -15.62 3.39 -25.69
C LYS A 284 -16.25 4.49 -26.53
N ALA A 285 -16.11 4.42 -27.87
CA ALA A 285 -16.66 5.45 -28.77
C ALA A 285 -18.18 5.60 -28.65
N ALA A 286 -18.91 4.49 -28.51
CA ALA A 286 -20.36 4.49 -28.36
C ALA A 286 -20.79 5.12 -27.01
N VAL A 287 -20.11 4.75 -25.91
CA VAL A 287 -20.40 5.30 -24.58
C VAL A 287 -20.04 6.78 -24.50
N PHE A 288 -18.90 7.21 -25.03
CA PHE A 288 -18.48 8.61 -25.04
C PHE A 288 -19.47 9.50 -25.80
N ARG A 289 -19.99 9.04 -26.94
CA ARG A 289 -21.04 9.77 -27.65
C ARG A 289 -22.28 9.97 -26.77
N ARG A 290 -22.74 8.92 -26.08
CA ARG A 290 -23.88 9.02 -25.17
C ARG A 290 -23.62 9.94 -23.98
N LEU A 291 -22.41 9.93 -23.40
CA LEU A 291 -22.04 10.86 -22.33
C LEU A 291 -22.16 12.32 -22.79
N ILE A 292 -21.76 12.64 -24.02
CA ILE A 292 -21.90 13.99 -24.58
C ILE A 292 -23.39 14.31 -24.86
N GLU A 293 -24.09 13.43 -25.58
CA GLU A 293 -25.44 13.70 -26.09
C GLU A 293 -26.53 13.62 -25.02
N GLU A 294 -26.42 12.65 -24.08
CA GLU A 294 -27.47 12.38 -23.10
C GLU A 294 -27.19 13.03 -21.72
N TYR A 295 -25.90 13.20 -21.37
CA TYR A 295 -25.47 13.69 -20.04
C TYR A 295 -24.80 15.08 -20.08
N ASN A 296 -24.68 15.72 -21.26
CA ASN A 296 -24.01 16.99 -21.45
C ASN A 296 -22.60 17.08 -20.90
N ILE A 297 -21.84 15.95 -20.91
CA ILE A 297 -20.45 15.92 -20.49
C ILE A 297 -19.57 16.58 -21.55
N ASN A 298 -18.65 17.45 -21.11
CA ASN A 298 -17.70 18.07 -22.03
C ASN A 298 -16.70 17.03 -22.56
N GLU A 299 -16.31 17.18 -23.81
CA GLU A 299 -15.34 16.28 -24.44
C GLU A 299 -13.99 16.27 -23.70
N GLN A 300 -13.61 17.39 -23.06
CA GLN A 300 -12.38 17.49 -22.25
C GLN A 300 -12.44 16.62 -20.99
N ASP A 301 -13.61 16.52 -20.37
CA ASP A 301 -13.79 15.72 -19.14
C ASP A 301 -13.64 14.22 -19.41
N LEU A 302 -13.89 13.77 -20.64
CA LEU A 302 -13.71 12.39 -21.05
C LEU A 302 -12.23 11.94 -21.04
N ASN A 303 -11.26 12.87 -21.01
CA ASN A 303 -9.84 12.57 -20.86
C ASN A 303 -9.50 12.00 -19.46
N HIS A 304 -10.38 12.21 -18.47
CA HIS A 304 -10.24 11.61 -17.15
C HIS A 304 -10.58 10.11 -17.15
N ILE A 305 -11.19 9.59 -18.22
CA ILE A 305 -11.56 8.18 -18.34
C ILE A 305 -10.50 7.40 -19.09
N ILE A 306 -9.92 6.42 -18.43
CA ILE A 306 -9.01 5.45 -19.03
C ILE A 306 -9.81 4.26 -19.54
N SER A 307 -9.94 4.16 -20.87
CA SER A 307 -10.65 3.05 -21.52
C SER A 307 -9.98 2.69 -22.85
N PRO A 308 -9.62 1.44 -23.10
CA PRO A 308 -9.76 0.28 -22.20
C PRO A 308 -8.93 0.43 -20.92
N ILE A 309 -9.45 -0.09 -19.80
CA ILE A 309 -8.74 -0.18 -18.52
C ILE A 309 -7.59 -1.19 -18.61
N GLY A 310 -6.48 -0.90 -17.94
CA GLY A 310 -5.32 -1.80 -17.87
C GLY A 310 -4.19 -1.45 -18.84
N LEU A 311 -3.04 -2.06 -18.62
CA LEU A 311 -1.87 -1.97 -19.50
C LEU A 311 -2.04 -2.84 -20.75
N GLU A 312 -1.45 -2.44 -21.86
CA GLU A 312 -1.49 -3.20 -23.12
C GLU A 312 -0.54 -4.42 -23.06
N ILE A 313 -0.96 -5.49 -22.41
CA ILE A 313 -0.19 -6.74 -22.27
C ILE A 313 -0.78 -7.90 -23.07
N LYS A 314 -1.76 -7.60 -23.96
CA LYS A 314 -2.50 -8.62 -24.75
C LYS A 314 -3.24 -9.64 -23.88
N ALA A 315 -3.81 -9.17 -22.76
CA ALA A 315 -4.58 -10.01 -21.83
C ALA A 315 -5.89 -10.46 -22.46
N GLU A 316 -6.20 -11.76 -22.34
CA GLU A 316 -7.39 -12.39 -22.90
C GLU A 316 -8.30 -12.95 -21.80
N THR A 317 -7.74 -13.59 -20.80
CA THR A 317 -8.52 -14.22 -19.71
C THR A 317 -8.88 -13.20 -18.61
N PRO A 318 -9.95 -13.44 -17.84
CA PRO A 318 -10.29 -12.59 -16.70
C PRO A 318 -9.14 -12.38 -15.70
N ALA A 319 -8.29 -13.39 -15.50
CA ALA A 319 -7.13 -13.29 -14.61
C ALA A 319 -6.02 -12.41 -15.20
N GLU A 320 -5.72 -12.55 -16.48
CA GLU A 320 -4.73 -11.71 -17.18
C GLU A 320 -5.18 -10.24 -17.24
N ILE A 321 -6.48 -10.01 -17.51
CA ILE A 321 -7.07 -8.67 -17.48
C ILE A 321 -6.93 -8.07 -16.08
N ALA A 322 -7.17 -8.83 -15.02
CA ALA A 322 -6.99 -8.39 -13.65
C ALA A 322 -5.52 -8.00 -13.35
N ILE A 323 -4.54 -8.76 -13.85
CA ILE A 323 -3.11 -8.43 -13.74
C ILE A 323 -2.80 -7.14 -14.50
N SER A 324 -3.30 -6.98 -15.71
CA SER A 324 -3.15 -5.78 -16.54
C SER A 324 -3.66 -4.54 -15.81
N ILE A 325 -4.86 -4.61 -15.24
CA ILE A 325 -5.47 -3.52 -14.48
C ILE A 325 -4.66 -3.21 -13.22
N THR A 326 -4.26 -4.24 -12.47
CA THR A 326 -3.45 -4.06 -11.26
C THR A 326 -2.13 -3.38 -11.59
N GLY A 327 -1.45 -3.78 -12.67
CA GLY A 327 -0.20 -3.14 -13.13
C GLY A 327 -0.39 -1.64 -13.42
N GLN A 328 -1.46 -1.28 -14.13
CA GLN A 328 -1.79 0.13 -14.40
C GLN A 328 -2.08 0.91 -13.11
N MET A 329 -2.83 0.33 -12.17
CA MET A 329 -3.14 0.99 -10.89
C MET A 329 -1.90 1.18 -10.02
N ILE A 330 -0.96 0.23 -10.02
CA ILE A 330 0.35 0.38 -9.36
C ILE A 330 1.12 1.56 -9.96
N GLN A 331 1.13 1.67 -11.30
CA GLN A 331 1.78 2.79 -11.99
C GLN A 331 1.14 4.13 -11.60
N VAL A 332 -0.19 4.25 -11.67
CA VAL A 332 -0.92 5.47 -11.27
C VAL A 332 -0.63 5.84 -9.81
N ARG A 333 -0.62 4.86 -8.90
CA ARG A 333 -0.25 5.08 -7.49
C ARG A 333 1.18 5.61 -7.35
N ALA A 334 2.12 5.08 -8.13
CA ALA A 334 3.52 5.52 -8.10
C ALA A 334 3.69 6.95 -8.67
N ASP A 335 2.99 7.27 -9.76
CA ASP A 335 3.04 8.58 -10.41
C ASP A 335 2.45 9.68 -9.51
N ARG A 336 1.33 9.41 -8.83
CA ARG A 336 0.75 10.32 -7.83
C ARG A 336 1.70 10.60 -6.67
N LYS A 337 2.41 9.59 -6.18
CA LYS A 337 3.46 9.74 -5.16
C LYS A 337 4.66 10.57 -5.66
N ALA A 338 4.89 10.66 -6.96
CA ALA A 338 5.95 11.49 -7.52
C ALA A 338 5.55 12.95 -7.70
N THR A 339 4.26 13.23 -7.87
CA THR A 339 3.72 14.60 -8.12
C THR A 339 3.41 15.35 -6.82
N SER A 340 3.32 14.64 -5.69
CA SER A 340 3.09 15.21 -4.35
C SER A 340 4.38 15.76 -3.69
N LYS A 341 5.38 16.14 -4.52
CA LYS A 341 6.65 16.75 -4.09
C LYS A 341 6.60 18.27 -4.19
#